data_f0fb3b2d191088e628fcb85c3a7e7104
#
_entry.id   f0fb3b2d191088e628fcb85c3a7e7104
#
_cell.length_a   1.000
_cell.length_b   1.000
_cell.length_c   1.000
_cell.angle_alpha   90.00
_cell.angle_beta   90.00
_cell.angle_gamma   90.00
#
_symmetry.space_group_name_H-M   'P 1'
#
loop_
_entity.id
_entity.type
_entity.pdbx_description
1 polymer ?
#
loop_
_entity_poly.entity_id
_entity_poly.type
_entity_poly.pdbx_seq_one_letter_code
_entity_poly.pdbx_strand_id
1 'polypeptide(L)'
;IIEKIKNSGLRGRGGAGFSTGLKWSFMPKTLGERPHYLVVNADESEPGTCKDRDIIRHEPHKLIEGCLIASYAMRAHKCYIYIRGEFANEAKILQSAIDEAYENKLIGKNACKSGWDFDLYLHRGAGAYICGEETALLESLEGKKGQPRLKPPFPAGVGLYGCPTTVNNVESIAVVPTILRRGENWFSKLGKENNTGTKLFCISGH
;
A
#
# COMPACT_ATOMS: atom_id res chain seq x y z
N ILE A 1 -1.35 9.27 -13.61
CA ILE A 1 -1.08 9.08 -12.16
C ILE A 1 0.37 8.61 -11.96
N ILE A 2 0.78 7.49 -12.56
CA ILE A 2 2.14 6.91 -12.35
C ILE A 2 3.24 7.95 -12.59
N GLU A 3 3.18 8.71 -13.70
CA GLU A 3 4.19 9.74 -13.99
C GLU A 3 4.22 10.86 -12.94
N LYS A 4 3.06 11.30 -12.43
CA LYS A 4 3.01 12.27 -11.33
C LYS A 4 3.68 11.74 -10.07
N ILE A 5 3.48 10.47 -9.73
CA ILE A 5 4.14 9.83 -8.58
C ILE A 5 5.65 9.67 -8.81
N LYS A 6 6.09 9.36 -10.02
CA LYS A 6 7.53 9.37 -10.38
C LYS A 6 8.13 10.75 -10.21
N ASN A 7 7.50 11.77 -10.80
CA ASN A 7 7.98 13.16 -10.78
C ASN A 7 7.97 13.76 -9.36
N SER A 8 7.09 13.29 -8.48
CA SER A 8 7.10 13.69 -7.07
C SER A 8 8.34 13.25 -6.31
N GLY A 9 9.09 12.26 -6.84
CA GLY A 9 10.23 11.68 -6.16
C GLY A 9 9.87 10.82 -4.93
N LEU A 10 8.59 10.41 -4.80
CA LEU A 10 8.16 9.56 -3.68
C LEU A 10 8.93 8.25 -3.66
N ARG A 11 9.67 8.04 -2.58
CA ARG A 11 10.34 6.79 -2.25
C ARG A 11 9.52 6.00 -1.24
N GLY A 12 9.59 4.68 -1.31
CA GLY A 12 8.94 3.78 -0.37
C GLY A 12 9.29 4.08 1.08
N ARG A 13 8.30 4.07 1.96
CA ARG A 13 8.40 4.38 3.39
C ARG A 13 8.50 3.12 4.27
N GLY A 14 8.67 1.96 3.64
CA GLY A 14 8.85 0.67 4.34
C GLY A 14 10.31 0.32 4.69
N GLY A 15 11.25 1.25 4.50
CA GLY A 15 12.67 1.07 4.83
C GLY A 15 13.60 1.03 3.61
N ALA A 16 13.28 0.28 2.56
CA ALA A 16 14.14 0.12 1.38
C ALA A 16 14.25 1.37 0.48
N GLY A 17 13.30 2.29 0.56
CA GLY A 17 13.38 3.57 -0.16
C GLY A 17 13.30 3.46 -1.68
N PHE A 18 12.78 2.39 -2.25
CA PHE A 18 12.63 2.23 -3.68
C PHE A 18 11.60 3.22 -4.25
N SER A 19 11.82 3.76 -5.45
CA SER A 19 10.91 4.73 -6.08
C SER A 19 9.51 4.11 -6.27
N THR A 20 8.50 4.71 -5.64
CA THR A 20 7.13 4.20 -5.65
C THR A 20 6.53 4.23 -7.06
N GLY A 21 6.66 5.34 -7.77
CA GLY A 21 6.14 5.46 -9.12
C GLY A 21 6.85 4.55 -10.12
N LEU A 22 8.16 4.33 -9.95
CA LEU A 22 8.90 3.35 -10.76
C LEU A 22 8.40 1.92 -10.48
N LYS A 23 8.20 1.56 -9.21
CA LYS A 23 7.63 0.26 -8.82
C LYS A 23 6.27 0.01 -9.50
N TRP A 24 5.39 1.00 -9.51
CA TRP A 24 4.08 0.91 -10.18
C TRP A 24 4.18 0.74 -11.69
N SER A 25 5.21 1.32 -12.31
CA SER A 25 5.40 1.20 -13.77
C SER A 25 5.85 -0.19 -14.24
N PHE A 26 6.27 -1.05 -13.33
CA PHE A 26 6.60 -2.46 -13.65
C PHE A 26 5.35 -3.34 -13.81
N MET A 27 4.20 -2.89 -13.34
CA MET A 27 2.95 -3.61 -13.57
C MET A 27 2.60 -3.65 -15.06
N PRO A 28 2.07 -4.78 -15.57
CA PRO A 28 1.68 -4.88 -16.98
C PRO A 28 0.74 -3.74 -17.38
N LYS A 29 0.95 -3.17 -18.57
CA LYS A 29 0.16 -2.03 -19.07
C LYS A 29 -1.24 -2.42 -19.51
N THR A 30 -1.46 -3.67 -19.81
CA THR A 30 -2.74 -4.25 -20.22
C THR A 30 -3.15 -5.33 -19.25
N LEU A 31 -4.47 -5.41 -18.99
CA LEU A 31 -5.03 -6.57 -18.28
C LEU A 31 -4.94 -7.77 -19.23
N GLY A 32 -4.20 -8.81 -18.81
CA GLY A 32 -4.21 -10.12 -19.44
C GLY A 32 -5.33 -10.98 -18.84
N GLU A 33 -5.17 -12.31 -18.92
CA GLU A 33 -6.11 -13.27 -18.32
C GLU A 33 -6.04 -13.27 -16.77
N ARG A 34 -4.93 -12.79 -16.20
CA ARG A 34 -4.71 -12.76 -14.75
C ARG A 34 -5.01 -11.38 -14.18
N PRO A 35 -5.74 -11.31 -13.04
CA PRO A 35 -5.99 -10.04 -12.37
C PRO A 35 -4.69 -9.41 -11.82
N HIS A 36 -4.71 -8.10 -11.66
CA HIS A 36 -3.65 -7.36 -10.95
C HIS A 36 -4.07 -7.14 -9.50
N TYR A 37 -3.09 -7.15 -8.59
CA TYR A 37 -3.32 -6.88 -7.17
C TYR A 37 -2.44 -5.75 -6.66
N LEU A 38 -3.02 -4.93 -5.80
CA LEU A 38 -2.28 -4.11 -4.85
C LEU A 38 -2.30 -4.81 -3.49
N VAL A 39 -1.15 -4.89 -2.85
CA VAL A 39 -1.05 -5.30 -1.45
C VAL A 39 -0.41 -4.18 -0.65
N VAL A 40 -1.08 -3.76 0.41
CA VAL A 40 -0.55 -2.76 1.34
C VAL A 40 0.03 -3.48 2.55
N ASN A 41 1.33 -3.26 2.76
CA ASN A 41 2.06 -3.80 3.89
C ASN A 41 1.83 -2.90 5.11
N ALA A 42 1.02 -3.38 6.03
CA ALA A 42 0.74 -2.82 7.34
C ALA A 42 1.26 -3.72 8.48
N ASP A 43 2.22 -4.61 8.16
CA ASP A 43 2.91 -5.43 9.13
C ASP A 43 4.09 -4.64 9.72
N GLU A 44 3.77 -3.68 10.58
CA GLU A 44 4.75 -2.80 11.23
C GLU A 44 5.28 -3.48 12.49
N SER A 45 6.26 -4.37 12.30
CA SER A 45 6.79 -5.24 13.35
C SER A 45 8.19 -4.85 13.82
N GLU A 46 8.85 -3.87 13.17
CA GLU A 46 10.16 -3.38 13.60
C GLU A 46 10.05 -2.69 14.96
N PRO A 47 10.83 -3.11 15.99
CA PRO A 47 10.79 -2.49 17.31
C PRO A 47 11.03 -0.97 17.27
N GLY A 48 10.20 -0.22 17.99
CA GLY A 48 10.28 1.24 18.03
C GLY A 48 9.61 1.95 16.85
N THR A 49 9.06 1.23 15.87
CA THR A 49 8.32 1.80 14.73
C THR A 49 6.83 1.82 15.00
N CYS A 50 6.19 2.97 14.85
CA CYS A 50 4.75 3.16 15.14
C CYS A 50 4.04 4.15 14.19
N LYS A 51 4.63 4.49 13.06
CA LYS A 51 4.12 5.50 12.13
C LYS A 51 2.90 5.03 11.31
N ASP A 52 2.93 3.79 10.85
CA ASP A 52 1.83 3.21 10.06
C ASP A 52 0.61 2.98 10.93
N ARG A 53 0.82 2.56 12.17
CA ARG A 53 -0.22 2.45 13.20
C ARG A 53 -0.94 3.77 13.42
N ASP A 54 -0.20 4.87 13.53
CA ASP A 54 -0.78 6.19 13.76
C ASP A 54 -1.54 6.70 12.53
N ILE A 55 -1.07 6.43 11.32
CA ILE A 55 -1.82 6.71 10.09
C ILE A 55 -3.17 5.96 10.11
N ILE A 56 -3.17 4.68 10.44
CA ILE A 56 -4.40 3.87 10.49
C ILE A 56 -5.37 4.39 11.56
N ARG A 57 -4.87 4.85 12.70
CA ARG A 57 -5.71 5.39 13.79
C ARG A 57 -6.37 6.71 13.45
N HIS A 58 -5.66 7.58 12.76
CA HIS A 58 -6.07 8.97 12.59
C HIS A 58 -6.53 9.32 11.17
N GLU A 59 -6.06 8.60 10.16
CA GLU A 59 -6.31 8.90 8.74
C GLU A 59 -6.66 7.63 7.91
N PRO A 60 -7.54 6.71 8.44
CA PRO A 60 -7.83 5.47 7.73
C PRO A 60 -8.46 5.71 6.34
N HIS A 61 -9.34 6.69 6.21
CA HIS A 61 -9.97 7.03 4.93
C HIS A 61 -8.98 7.56 3.90
N LYS A 62 -7.96 8.28 4.32
CA LYS A 62 -6.88 8.72 3.44
C LYS A 62 -6.04 7.55 2.91
N LEU A 63 -5.83 6.53 3.74
CA LEU A 63 -5.20 5.28 3.30
C LEU A 63 -6.08 4.58 2.26
N ILE A 64 -7.40 4.48 2.49
CA ILE A 64 -8.36 3.89 1.56
C ILE A 64 -8.38 4.65 0.22
N GLU A 65 -8.42 5.98 0.25
CA GLU A 65 -8.31 6.82 -0.95
C GLU A 65 -7.02 6.54 -1.71
N GLY A 66 -5.90 6.43 -1.00
CA GLY A 66 -4.60 6.05 -1.58
C GLY A 66 -4.62 4.67 -2.24
N CYS A 67 -5.26 3.70 -1.60
CA CYS A 67 -5.44 2.35 -2.16
C CYS A 67 -6.24 2.37 -3.47
N LEU A 68 -7.36 3.10 -3.51
CA LEU A 68 -8.18 3.25 -4.71
C LEU A 68 -7.39 3.89 -5.85
N ILE A 69 -6.70 4.99 -5.59
CA ILE A 69 -5.89 5.72 -6.59
C ILE A 69 -4.75 4.84 -7.13
N ALA A 70 -4.00 4.18 -6.25
CA ALA A 70 -2.90 3.31 -6.63
C ALA A 70 -3.39 2.11 -7.44
N SER A 71 -4.49 1.50 -7.02
CA SER A 71 -5.11 0.37 -7.71
C SER A 71 -5.60 0.77 -9.10
N TYR A 72 -6.29 1.89 -9.22
CA TYR A 72 -6.70 2.44 -10.52
C TYR A 72 -5.49 2.67 -11.44
N ALA A 73 -4.42 3.27 -10.93
CA ALA A 73 -3.22 3.54 -11.70
C ALA A 73 -2.55 2.26 -12.25
N MET A 74 -2.61 1.18 -11.49
CA MET A 74 -2.01 -0.13 -11.82
C MET A 74 -3.00 -1.12 -12.42
N ARG A 75 -4.25 -0.73 -12.66
CA ARG A 75 -5.32 -1.60 -13.17
C ARG A 75 -5.61 -2.78 -12.26
N ALA A 76 -5.48 -2.59 -10.95
CA ALA A 76 -5.82 -3.56 -9.93
C ALA A 76 -7.25 -3.31 -9.44
N HIS A 77 -8.13 -4.29 -9.58
CA HIS A 77 -9.51 -4.20 -9.08
C HIS A 77 -9.65 -4.66 -7.63
N LYS A 78 -8.58 -5.23 -7.07
CA LYS A 78 -8.56 -5.73 -5.69
C LYS A 78 -7.29 -5.26 -4.97
N CYS A 79 -7.49 -4.83 -3.73
CA CYS A 79 -6.43 -4.48 -2.81
C CYS A 79 -6.58 -5.27 -1.50
N TYR A 80 -5.47 -5.77 -0.99
CA TYR A 80 -5.41 -6.34 0.35
C TYR A 80 -4.53 -5.47 1.24
N ILE A 81 -5.04 -5.08 2.40
CA ILE A 81 -4.22 -4.48 3.45
C ILE A 81 -3.87 -5.60 4.43
N TYR A 82 -2.60 -5.99 4.45
CA TYR A 82 -2.08 -6.98 5.39
C TYR A 82 -1.62 -6.27 6.66
N ILE A 83 -2.41 -6.39 7.73
CA ILE A 83 -2.13 -5.73 9.00
C ILE A 83 -1.52 -6.68 10.01
N ARG A 84 -0.56 -6.20 10.78
CA ARG A 84 0.09 -6.93 11.88
C ARG A 84 -0.95 -7.56 12.81
N GLY A 85 -0.72 -8.81 13.21
CA GLY A 85 -1.67 -9.59 14.03
C GLY A 85 -1.99 -8.94 15.37
N GLU A 86 -1.03 -8.24 15.99
CA GLU A 86 -1.17 -7.56 17.27
C GLU A 86 -1.95 -6.24 17.19
N PHE A 87 -2.14 -5.69 15.99
CA PHE A 87 -2.87 -4.45 15.79
C PHE A 87 -4.39 -4.66 15.78
N ALA A 88 -4.93 -5.25 16.87
CA ALA A 88 -6.35 -5.58 16.97
C ALA A 88 -7.26 -4.35 16.95
N ASN A 89 -6.86 -3.27 17.62
CA ASN A 89 -7.61 -2.02 17.67
C ASN A 89 -7.57 -1.29 16.32
N GLU A 90 -6.38 -1.21 15.72
CA GLU A 90 -6.17 -0.59 14.42
C GLU A 90 -6.92 -1.34 13.31
N ALA A 91 -6.97 -2.68 13.40
CA ALA A 91 -7.75 -3.49 12.47
C ALA A 91 -9.25 -3.20 12.57
N LYS A 92 -9.79 -2.98 13.79
CA LYS A 92 -11.19 -2.58 13.98
C LYS A 92 -11.48 -1.20 13.39
N ILE A 93 -10.60 -0.22 13.66
CA ILE A 93 -10.73 1.14 13.13
C ILE A 93 -10.70 1.13 11.59
N LEU A 94 -9.74 0.41 11.02
CA LEU A 94 -9.60 0.33 9.56
C LEU A 94 -10.77 -0.42 8.92
N GLN A 95 -11.25 -1.51 9.54
CA GLN A 95 -12.43 -2.22 9.04
C GLN A 95 -13.66 -1.34 9.05
N SER A 96 -13.91 -0.60 10.14
CA SER A 96 -15.03 0.36 10.21
C SER A 96 -14.96 1.41 9.09
N ALA A 97 -13.77 1.96 8.83
CA ALA A 97 -13.57 2.93 7.75
C ALA A 97 -13.78 2.30 6.34
N ILE A 98 -13.41 1.03 6.16
CA ILE A 98 -13.67 0.28 4.92
C ILE A 98 -15.19 0.09 4.75
N ASP A 99 -15.89 -0.31 5.80
CA ASP A 99 -17.33 -0.53 5.76
C ASP A 99 -18.06 0.78 5.42
N GLU A 100 -17.70 1.88 6.06
CA GLU A 100 -18.19 3.23 5.74
C GLU A 100 -17.93 3.62 4.27
N ALA A 101 -16.76 3.29 3.74
CA ALA A 101 -16.41 3.57 2.35
C ALA A 101 -17.28 2.76 1.36
N TYR A 102 -17.61 1.51 1.68
CA TYR A 102 -18.56 0.70 0.91
C TYR A 102 -20.00 1.26 0.99
N GLU A 103 -20.49 1.59 2.18
CA GLU A 103 -21.83 2.15 2.41
C GLU A 103 -22.03 3.45 1.60
N ASN A 104 -20.99 4.30 1.55
CA ASN A 104 -21.00 5.55 0.81
C ASN A 104 -20.65 5.39 -0.68
N LYS A 105 -20.48 4.14 -1.17
CA LYS A 105 -20.15 3.84 -2.59
C LYS A 105 -18.85 4.51 -3.07
N LEU A 106 -17.93 4.76 -2.15
CA LEU A 106 -16.59 5.26 -2.48
C LEU A 106 -15.69 4.16 -3.02
N ILE A 107 -15.95 2.92 -2.60
CA ILE A 107 -15.32 1.69 -3.10
C ILE A 107 -16.42 0.66 -3.44
N GLY A 108 -16.05 -0.51 -3.95
CA GLY A 108 -16.96 -1.53 -4.45
C GLY A 108 -17.28 -1.33 -5.91
N LYS A 109 -18.49 -1.72 -6.30
CA LYS A 109 -18.95 -1.58 -7.69
C LYS A 109 -19.15 -0.13 -8.07
N ASN A 110 -18.57 0.28 -9.22
CA ASN A 110 -18.63 1.65 -9.72
C ASN A 110 -18.13 2.68 -8.67
N ALA A 111 -16.97 2.41 -8.09
CA ALA A 111 -16.36 3.21 -7.04
C ALA A 111 -16.34 4.71 -7.41
N CYS A 112 -16.81 5.57 -6.49
CA CYS A 112 -16.91 7.01 -6.70
C CYS A 112 -17.66 7.42 -7.98
N LYS A 113 -18.54 6.57 -8.54
CA LYS A 113 -19.25 6.77 -9.81
C LYS A 113 -18.30 6.92 -11.02
N SER A 114 -17.13 6.34 -10.96
CA SER A 114 -16.04 6.46 -11.96
C SER A 114 -16.12 5.43 -13.09
N GLY A 115 -17.03 4.45 -13.01
CA GLY A 115 -17.05 3.28 -13.89
C GLY A 115 -16.01 2.20 -13.51
N TRP A 116 -15.25 2.40 -12.43
CA TRP A 116 -14.23 1.49 -11.95
C TRP A 116 -14.73 0.65 -10.77
N ASP A 117 -14.61 -0.66 -10.86
CA ASP A 117 -14.91 -1.55 -9.74
C ASP A 117 -13.65 -1.77 -8.92
N PHE A 118 -13.74 -1.59 -7.60
CA PHE A 118 -12.61 -1.73 -6.70
C PHE A 118 -13.02 -2.33 -5.36
N ASP A 119 -12.43 -3.45 -5.02
CA ASP A 119 -12.63 -4.13 -3.73
C ASP A 119 -11.41 -4.00 -2.84
N LEU A 120 -11.64 -3.71 -1.57
CA LEU A 120 -10.62 -3.57 -0.54
C LEU A 120 -10.88 -4.55 0.60
N TYR A 121 -9.87 -5.36 0.91
CA TYR A 121 -9.93 -6.37 1.97
C TYR A 121 -8.88 -6.12 3.03
N LEU A 122 -9.28 -6.24 4.28
CA LEU A 122 -8.37 -6.26 5.41
C LEU A 122 -8.02 -7.71 5.77
N HIS A 123 -6.73 -8.04 5.77
CA HIS A 123 -6.23 -9.35 6.21
C HIS A 123 -5.36 -9.16 7.45
N ARG A 124 -5.73 -9.83 8.53
CA ARG A 124 -4.96 -9.77 9.78
C ARG A 124 -3.93 -10.89 9.82
N GLY A 125 -2.65 -10.53 9.94
CA GLY A 125 -1.55 -11.48 10.10
C GLY A 125 -1.57 -12.20 11.45
N ALA A 126 -0.65 -13.13 11.63
CA ALA A 126 -0.53 -13.95 12.83
C ALA A 126 0.69 -13.58 13.72
N GLY A 127 1.26 -12.40 13.57
CA GLY A 127 2.31 -11.86 14.44
C GLY A 127 3.75 -12.25 14.07
N ALA A 128 3.99 -12.81 12.89
CA ALA A 128 5.34 -13.16 12.45
C ALA A 128 6.05 -11.93 11.86
N TYR A 129 7.18 -11.51 12.45
CA TYR A 129 8.01 -10.39 11.96
C TYR A 129 8.40 -10.52 10.49
N ILE A 130 8.75 -11.74 10.04
CA ILE A 130 9.18 -11.99 8.65
C ILE A 130 8.08 -11.67 7.62
N CYS A 131 6.80 -11.65 8.02
CA CYS A 131 5.71 -11.29 7.13
C CYS A 131 5.67 -9.79 6.78
N GLY A 132 6.57 -8.96 7.35
CA GLY A 132 6.89 -7.63 6.86
C GLY A 132 7.75 -7.61 5.59
N GLU A 133 8.43 -8.70 5.24
CA GLU A 133 9.09 -8.86 3.93
C GLU A 133 8.03 -9.12 2.86
N GLU A 134 8.14 -8.43 1.69
CA GLU A 134 7.06 -8.40 0.71
C GLU A 134 6.63 -9.80 0.19
N THR A 135 7.55 -10.73 0.01
CA THR A 135 7.23 -12.06 -0.52
C THR A 135 6.77 -13.03 0.56
N ALA A 136 7.30 -12.94 1.78
CA ALA A 136 6.80 -13.66 2.94
C ALA A 136 5.37 -13.24 3.28
N LEU A 137 5.06 -11.94 3.16
CA LEU A 137 3.71 -11.41 3.28
C LEU A 137 2.77 -12.04 2.26
N LEU A 138 3.18 -12.15 0.98
CA LEU A 138 2.37 -12.79 -0.06
C LEU A 138 2.13 -14.28 0.24
N GLU A 139 3.15 -15.03 0.68
CA GLU A 139 2.99 -16.42 1.10
C GLU A 139 1.98 -16.56 2.25
N SER A 140 2.08 -15.68 3.26
CA SER A 140 1.14 -15.67 4.38
C SER A 140 -0.28 -15.33 3.93
N LEU A 141 -0.45 -14.34 3.05
CA LEU A 141 -1.74 -13.96 2.49
C LEU A 141 -2.39 -15.07 1.67
N GLU A 142 -1.57 -15.93 1.04
CA GLU A 142 -2.01 -17.13 0.33
C GLU A 142 -2.35 -18.31 1.28
N GLY A 143 -2.23 -18.12 2.60
CA GLY A 143 -2.50 -19.16 3.59
C GLY A 143 -1.36 -20.17 3.78
N LYS A 144 -0.17 -19.84 3.29
CA LYS A 144 1.04 -20.65 3.41
C LYS A 144 1.91 -20.17 4.57
N LYS A 145 2.96 -20.92 4.89
CA LYS A 145 4.00 -20.45 5.82
C LYS A 145 4.68 -19.21 5.24
N GLY A 146 4.79 -18.15 6.05
CA GLY A 146 5.38 -16.88 5.66
C GLY A 146 6.88 -16.96 5.47
N GLN A 147 7.33 -17.60 4.39
CA GLN A 147 8.74 -17.68 3.99
C GLN A 147 8.98 -16.83 2.76
N PRO A 148 10.09 -16.03 2.72
CA PRO A 148 10.42 -15.25 1.53
C PRO A 148 10.62 -16.14 0.28
N ARG A 149 10.23 -15.60 -0.87
CA ARG A 149 10.48 -16.21 -2.18
C ARG A 149 11.83 -15.77 -2.73
N LEU A 150 12.44 -16.61 -3.56
CA LEU A 150 13.59 -16.19 -4.36
C LEU A 150 13.16 -15.16 -5.41
N LYS A 151 14.02 -14.20 -5.66
CA LYS A 151 13.84 -13.19 -6.72
C LYS A 151 15.02 -13.28 -7.69
N PRO A 152 14.83 -13.26 -9.01
CA PRO A 152 13.54 -13.29 -9.73
C PRO A 152 12.79 -14.63 -9.59
N PRO A 153 11.46 -14.69 -9.84
CA PRO A 153 10.63 -13.62 -10.36
C PRO A 153 10.23 -12.57 -9.32
N PHE A 154 10.06 -11.31 -9.78
CA PHE A 154 9.57 -10.23 -8.93
C PHE A 154 8.04 -10.22 -8.85
N PRO A 155 7.43 -9.72 -7.77
CA PRO A 155 5.97 -9.71 -7.58
C PRO A 155 5.17 -9.02 -8.70
N ALA A 156 5.75 -8.00 -9.36
CA ALA A 156 5.10 -7.33 -10.50
C ALA A 156 4.81 -8.27 -11.68
N GLY A 157 5.55 -9.38 -11.80
CA GLY A 157 5.29 -10.43 -12.78
C GLY A 157 4.55 -11.63 -12.18
N VAL A 158 5.01 -12.10 -11.00
CA VAL A 158 4.51 -13.30 -10.31
C VAL A 158 4.42 -13.04 -8.81
N GLY A 159 3.32 -12.45 -8.39
CA GLY A 159 3.02 -12.11 -7.00
C GLY A 159 1.94 -12.97 -6.37
N LEU A 160 0.92 -12.32 -5.80
CA LEU A 160 -0.19 -12.96 -5.10
C LEU A 160 -0.94 -13.94 -6.03
N TYR A 161 -1.06 -15.19 -5.62
CA TYR A 161 -1.68 -16.26 -6.42
C TYR A 161 -1.10 -16.39 -7.84
N GLY A 162 0.21 -16.11 -7.99
CA GLY A 162 0.90 -16.12 -9.28
C GLY A 162 0.53 -14.94 -10.20
N CYS A 163 -0.20 -13.96 -9.72
CA CYS A 163 -0.69 -12.80 -10.49
C CYS A 163 0.21 -11.57 -10.31
N PRO A 164 0.25 -10.64 -11.30
CA PRO A 164 0.96 -9.38 -11.15
C PRO A 164 0.53 -8.62 -9.89
N THR A 165 1.49 -8.29 -9.05
CA THR A 165 1.21 -7.69 -7.73
C THR A 165 2.24 -6.61 -7.40
N THR A 166 1.77 -5.49 -6.87
CA THR A 166 2.65 -4.49 -6.24
C THR A 166 2.40 -4.47 -4.74
N VAL A 167 3.47 -4.57 -3.95
CA VAL A 167 3.41 -4.42 -2.49
C VAL A 167 3.94 -3.04 -2.11
N ASN A 168 3.18 -2.26 -1.36
CA ASN A 168 3.59 -0.94 -0.86
C ASN A 168 3.32 -0.79 0.64
N ASN A 169 4.16 -0.01 1.31
CA ASN A 169 3.95 0.35 2.72
C ASN A 169 2.77 1.32 2.89
N VAL A 170 2.14 1.30 4.07
CA VAL A 170 1.01 2.18 4.45
C VAL A 170 1.29 3.65 4.19
N GLU A 171 2.40 4.19 4.73
CA GLU A 171 2.74 5.61 4.59
C GLU A 171 2.96 6.01 3.12
N SER A 172 3.55 5.12 2.32
CA SER A 172 3.73 5.36 0.88
C SER A 172 2.40 5.54 0.16
N ILE A 173 1.39 4.76 0.51
CA ILE A 173 0.07 4.82 -0.11
C ILE A 173 -0.74 6.00 0.45
N ALA A 174 -0.71 6.24 1.76
CA ALA A 174 -1.47 7.30 2.41
C ALA A 174 -1.07 8.72 1.97
N VAL A 175 0.15 8.92 1.47
CA VAL A 175 0.60 10.23 0.98
C VAL A 175 0.18 10.52 -0.46
N VAL A 176 -0.16 9.50 -1.25
CA VAL A 176 -0.53 9.63 -2.68
C VAL A 176 -1.67 10.63 -2.92
N PRO A 177 -2.79 10.60 -2.18
CA PRO A 177 -3.86 11.58 -2.37
C PRO A 177 -3.38 13.02 -2.20
N THR A 178 -2.51 13.26 -1.22
CA THR A 178 -1.95 14.61 -0.98
C THR A 178 -1.05 15.07 -2.13
N ILE A 179 -0.21 14.17 -2.67
CA ILE A 179 0.62 14.48 -3.84
C ILE A 179 -0.24 14.85 -5.04
N LEU A 180 -1.30 14.12 -5.30
CA LEU A 180 -2.17 14.41 -6.45
C LEU A 180 -2.97 15.70 -6.28
N ARG A 181 -3.41 16.04 -5.06
CA ARG A 181 -4.12 17.29 -4.76
C ARG A 181 -3.21 18.52 -4.81
N ARG A 182 -1.99 18.42 -4.27
CA ARG A 182 -1.06 19.56 -4.19
C ARG A 182 -0.07 19.65 -5.36
N GLY A 183 0.03 18.58 -6.14
CA GLY A 183 0.94 18.45 -7.27
C GLY A 183 2.30 17.86 -6.90
N GLU A 184 2.90 17.18 -7.87
CA GLU A 184 4.20 16.52 -7.74
C GLU A 184 5.33 17.52 -7.41
N ASN A 185 5.28 18.72 -7.99
CA ASN A 185 6.26 19.76 -7.75
C ASN A 185 6.25 20.29 -6.31
N TRP A 186 5.07 20.32 -5.67
CA TRP A 186 4.98 20.65 -4.26
C TRP A 186 5.72 19.63 -3.41
N PHE A 187 5.49 18.35 -3.65
CA PHE A 187 6.08 17.28 -2.85
C PHE A 187 7.60 17.16 -3.11
N SER A 188 8.04 17.29 -4.37
CA SER A 188 9.46 17.18 -4.74
C SER A 188 10.34 18.31 -4.19
N LYS A 189 9.75 19.46 -3.86
CA LYS A 189 10.45 20.60 -3.24
C LYS A 189 10.60 20.48 -1.72
N LEU A 190 9.94 19.51 -1.09
CA LEU A 190 10.09 19.27 0.35
C LEU A 190 11.30 18.37 0.60
N GLY A 191 12.09 18.72 1.62
CA GLY A 191 13.24 17.93 2.04
C GLY A 191 14.50 18.22 1.23
N LYS A 192 15.34 17.20 1.07
CA LYS A 192 16.65 17.31 0.38
C LYS A 192 16.56 16.72 -1.03
N GLU A 193 17.46 17.15 -1.90
CA GLU A 193 17.65 16.54 -3.22
C GLU A 193 17.82 15.01 -3.10
N ASN A 194 17.21 14.27 -4.00
CA ASN A 194 17.17 12.80 -4.01
C ASN A 194 16.54 12.12 -2.78
N ASN A 195 15.99 12.90 -1.84
CA ASN A 195 15.29 12.40 -0.67
C ASN A 195 14.10 13.30 -0.30
N THR A 196 13.24 13.53 -1.28
CA THR A 196 12.14 14.49 -1.24
C THR A 196 10.94 14.00 -0.47
N GLY A 197 10.09 14.95 -0.12
CA GLY A 197 8.79 14.72 0.49
C GLY A 197 8.82 14.55 2.00
N THR A 198 7.63 14.50 2.57
CA THR A 198 7.43 14.25 4.01
C THR A 198 7.79 12.83 4.39
N LYS A 199 8.22 12.63 5.62
CA LYS A 199 8.49 11.33 6.24
C LYS A 199 8.11 11.38 7.71
N LEU A 200 7.55 10.29 8.19
CA LEU A 200 7.32 10.09 9.60
C LEU A 200 8.50 9.35 10.22
N PHE A 201 8.97 9.85 11.33
CA PHE A 201 10.02 9.22 12.12
C PHE A 201 9.52 8.93 13.54
N CYS A 202 9.85 7.76 14.04
CA CYS A 202 9.61 7.40 15.43
C CYS A 202 10.89 7.67 16.20
N ILE A 203 10.80 8.46 17.27
CA ILE A 203 11.92 8.81 18.13
C ILE A 203 11.63 8.24 19.52
N SER A 204 12.54 7.43 20.04
CA SER A 204 12.47 6.85 21.37
C SER A 204 13.74 7.18 22.14
N GLY A 205 13.61 7.36 23.44
CA GLY A 205 14.73 7.69 24.32
C GLY A 205 14.34 8.69 25.40
N HIS A 206 15.36 9.27 26.05
CA HIS A 206 15.21 10.26 27.12
C HIS A 206 15.23 11.68 26.57
#